data_f098847413cceeda683d44d7dcc97886
#
_entry.id   f098847413cceeda683d44d7dcc97886
#
_cell.length_a   1.000
_cell.length_b   1.000
_cell.length_c   1.000
_cell.angle_alpha   90.00
_cell.angle_beta   90.00
_cell.angle_gamma   90.00
#
_symmetry.space_group_name_H-M   'P 1'
#
loop_
_entity.id
_entity.type
_entity.pdbx_description
1 polymer ?
#
loop_
_entity_poly.entity_id
_entity_poly.type
_entity_poly.pdbx_seq_one_letter_code
_entity_poly.pdbx_strand_id
1 'polypeptide(L)'
;MAGKLMHALQYDKYGGGADGLKLQHVEVPVPTPRKDEILLKLEALSINPIDWKIQKGLLRPLLPRKFPHIPATGTDVAGEVLEVGPGVKNFKVGDKVVAKISHFVGGGLAEFAVVKENLTVARPPEVSAAEGASLPVAGLTAHQALTQPAGIKLDGSGKQANILITAASGGVGHIAVQLAKLGNTHVTATCGARNIEFVKSLGADEVIDYRTPEGAALKSPSGRKYDAVIHCATGIPWSTFEPNLSEKGKVIDITPGPSTLLTFALKKVTFSKKQLIPLLLFPKVDNLEYLVKLVKEGKLKIVIDSQHPLSKAEEAWARSISGRATGKIIVEP
;
A
#
# COMPACT_ATOMS: atom_id res chain seq x y z
N MET A 1 2.72 5.35 -31.65
CA MET A 1 3.97 5.24 -30.86
C MET A 1 4.78 3.98 -31.21
N ALA A 2 4.34 3.18 -32.16
CA ALA A 2 5.05 1.96 -32.60
C ALA A 2 6.52 2.28 -32.98
N GLY A 3 7.48 1.52 -32.42
CA GLY A 3 8.91 1.69 -32.69
C GLY A 3 9.66 2.69 -31.78
N LYS A 4 8.98 3.46 -30.92
CA LYS A 4 9.63 4.31 -29.93
C LYS A 4 10.18 3.46 -28.78
N LEU A 5 11.42 3.71 -28.37
CA LEU A 5 12.00 3.11 -27.18
C LEU A 5 11.67 3.94 -25.94
N MET A 6 11.66 3.29 -24.78
CA MET A 6 11.52 3.90 -23.46
C MET A 6 12.59 3.38 -22.52
N HIS A 7 13.01 4.22 -21.58
CA HIS A 7 13.82 3.79 -20.45
C HIS A 7 12.97 3.00 -19.46
N ALA A 8 13.49 1.85 -19.02
CA ALA A 8 12.86 1.00 -18.03
C ALA A 8 13.92 0.28 -17.18
N LEU A 9 13.48 -0.28 -16.05
CA LEU A 9 14.32 -1.15 -15.25
C LEU A 9 13.88 -2.61 -15.40
N GLN A 10 14.85 -3.52 -15.34
CA GLN A 10 14.62 -4.97 -15.34
C GLN A 10 15.35 -5.64 -14.19
N TYR A 11 14.96 -6.88 -13.91
CA TYR A 11 15.74 -7.84 -13.15
C TYR A 11 15.69 -9.22 -13.82
N ASP A 12 16.80 -9.97 -13.74
CA ASP A 12 17.04 -11.20 -14.51
C ASP A 12 16.90 -12.48 -13.69
N LYS A 13 16.71 -12.36 -12.36
CA LYS A 13 16.57 -13.50 -11.43
C LYS A 13 15.87 -13.11 -10.14
N TYR A 14 15.41 -14.12 -9.41
CA TYR A 14 15.00 -13.96 -8.03
C TYR A 14 16.20 -13.76 -7.11
N GLY A 15 15.95 -13.17 -5.95
CA GLY A 15 16.96 -12.97 -4.91
C GLY A 15 17.38 -11.52 -4.78
N GLY A 16 18.45 -11.31 -4.04
CA GLY A 16 18.96 -9.97 -3.75
C GLY A 16 18.43 -9.41 -2.44
N GLY A 17 19.33 -8.78 -1.69
CA GLY A 17 19.03 -7.85 -0.59
C GLY A 17 19.29 -6.43 -1.07
N ALA A 18 19.44 -5.48 -0.15
CA ALA A 18 19.83 -4.11 -0.49
C ALA A 18 21.13 -4.05 -1.35
N ASP A 19 22.05 -5.00 -1.13
CA ASP A 19 23.32 -5.10 -1.85
C ASP A 19 23.27 -6.01 -3.10
N GLY A 20 22.16 -6.73 -3.31
CA GLY A 20 22.00 -7.72 -4.38
C GLY A 20 20.90 -7.42 -5.39
N LEU A 21 20.18 -6.33 -5.23
CA LEU A 21 19.17 -5.86 -6.16
C LEU A 21 19.85 -5.17 -7.34
N LYS A 22 20.30 -5.96 -8.31
CA LYS A 22 20.73 -5.41 -9.59
C LYS A 22 19.50 -5.17 -10.46
N LEU A 23 18.83 -4.06 -10.22
CA LEU A 23 17.96 -3.46 -11.22
C LEU A 23 18.88 -2.97 -12.35
N GLN A 24 18.59 -3.37 -13.56
CA GLN A 24 19.35 -2.99 -14.75
C GLN A 24 18.55 -1.96 -15.53
N HIS A 25 19.20 -0.88 -15.92
CA HIS A 25 18.60 0.11 -16.81
C HIS A 25 18.66 -0.41 -18.25
N VAL A 26 17.54 -0.39 -18.93
CA VAL A 26 17.39 -0.89 -20.30
C VAL A 26 16.52 0.03 -21.14
N GLU A 27 16.73 -0.01 -22.45
CA GLU A 27 15.81 0.57 -23.42
C GLU A 27 14.97 -0.53 -24.05
N VAL A 28 13.66 -0.37 -24.00
CA VAL A 28 12.70 -1.34 -24.52
C VAL A 28 11.60 -0.64 -25.33
N PRO A 29 10.94 -1.33 -26.27
CA PRO A 29 9.83 -0.74 -27.00
C PRO A 29 8.71 -0.26 -26.07
N VAL A 30 8.14 0.91 -26.36
CA VAL A 30 6.93 1.39 -25.70
C VAL A 30 5.80 0.39 -25.97
N PRO A 31 5.10 -0.11 -24.93
CA PRO A 31 4.03 -1.08 -25.11
C PRO A 31 2.83 -0.45 -25.81
N THR A 32 2.07 -1.27 -26.54
CA THR A 32 0.80 -0.88 -27.19
C THR A 32 -0.37 -1.36 -26.35
N PRO A 33 -1.36 -0.52 -26.03
CA PRO A 33 -2.53 -0.92 -25.26
C PRO A 33 -3.43 -1.86 -26.08
N ARG A 34 -3.87 -2.96 -25.46
CA ARG A 34 -4.82 -3.92 -26.01
C ARG A 34 -6.26 -3.52 -25.65
N LYS A 35 -7.20 -4.43 -25.90
CA LYS A 35 -8.60 -4.25 -25.51
C LYS A 35 -8.71 -3.93 -24.00
N ASP A 36 -9.49 -2.88 -23.68
CA ASP A 36 -9.76 -2.37 -22.34
C ASP A 36 -8.47 -1.93 -21.58
N GLU A 37 -7.43 -1.56 -22.33
CA GLU A 37 -6.15 -1.07 -21.79
C GLU A 37 -5.87 0.37 -22.23
N ILE A 38 -5.09 1.07 -21.42
CA ILE A 38 -4.71 2.46 -21.58
C ILE A 38 -3.20 2.55 -21.50
N LEU A 39 -2.56 3.23 -22.46
CA LEU A 39 -1.14 3.58 -22.38
C LEU A 39 -0.99 4.91 -21.64
N LEU A 40 -0.20 4.92 -20.59
CA LEU A 40 0.15 6.10 -19.82
C LEU A 40 1.59 6.53 -20.07
N LYS A 41 1.80 7.84 -20.17
CA LYS A 41 3.08 8.47 -19.83
C LYS A 41 3.09 8.65 -18.33
N LEU A 42 4.00 8.00 -17.64
CA LEU A 42 4.06 8.06 -16.19
C LEU A 42 4.61 9.42 -15.72
N GLU A 43 4.04 9.93 -14.65
CA GLU A 43 4.50 11.13 -13.94
C GLU A 43 5.05 10.77 -12.56
N ALA A 44 4.49 9.73 -11.95
CA ALA A 44 4.96 9.16 -10.68
C ALA A 44 4.58 7.69 -10.57
N LEU A 45 5.42 6.93 -9.91
CA LEU A 45 5.11 5.61 -9.39
C LEU A 45 5.49 5.52 -7.92
N SER A 46 4.80 4.68 -7.16
CA SER A 46 5.08 4.47 -5.75
C SER A 46 5.58 3.06 -5.47
N ILE A 47 6.71 2.97 -4.78
CA ILE A 47 7.30 1.69 -4.35
C ILE A 47 6.57 1.16 -3.11
N ASN A 48 6.25 -0.13 -3.15
CA ASN A 48 5.64 -0.85 -2.04
C ASN A 48 6.52 -2.05 -1.61
N PRO A 49 6.47 -2.46 -0.35
CA PRO A 49 7.22 -3.65 0.09
C PRO A 49 6.91 -4.92 -0.70
N ILE A 50 5.71 -5.03 -1.28
CA ILE A 50 5.32 -6.18 -2.11
C ILE A 50 6.20 -6.29 -3.38
N ASP A 51 6.67 -5.17 -3.94
CA ASP A 51 7.43 -5.13 -5.18
C ASP A 51 8.76 -5.89 -5.04
N TRP A 52 9.54 -5.54 -4.00
CA TRP A 52 10.81 -6.24 -3.75
C TRP A 52 10.63 -7.63 -3.12
N LYS A 53 9.51 -7.90 -2.43
CA LYS A 53 9.18 -9.25 -1.95
C LYS A 53 8.92 -10.20 -3.12
N ILE A 54 8.26 -9.74 -4.17
CA ILE A 54 8.06 -10.49 -5.41
C ILE A 54 9.41 -10.78 -6.07
N GLN A 55 10.27 -9.76 -6.20
CA GLN A 55 11.60 -9.95 -6.79
C GLN A 55 12.47 -10.90 -5.96
N LYS A 56 12.40 -10.85 -4.63
CA LYS A 56 13.08 -11.84 -3.76
C LYS A 56 12.58 -13.28 -3.96
N GLY A 57 11.43 -13.45 -4.60
CA GLY A 57 10.83 -14.76 -4.79
C GLY A 57 10.03 -15.28 -3.59
N LEU A 58 9.72 -14.41 -2.60
CA LEU A 58 8.95 -14.81 -1.42
C LEU A 58 7.53 -15.27 -1.78
N LEU A 59 7.02 -14.81 -2.92
CA LEU A 59 5.71 -15.19 -3.43
C LEU A 59 5.80 -16.11 -4.67
N ARG A 60 6.94 -16.72 -4.91
CA ARG A 60 7.22 -17.53 -6.10
C ARG A 60 6.17 -18.60 -6.42
N PRO A 61 5.63 -19.35 -5.45
CA PRO A 61 4.61 -20.34 -5.75
C PRO A 61 3.31 -19.74 -6.30
N LEU A 62 2.97 -18.51 -5.87
CA LEU A 62 1.72 -17.82 -6.24
C LEU A 62 1.92 -16.85 -7.40
N LEU A 63 3.09 -16.23 -7.50
CA LEU A 63 3.45 -15.20 -8.47
C LEU A 63 4.76 -15.57 -9.18
N PRO A 64 4.78 -16.62 -10.02
CA PRO A 64 5.98 -16.97 -10.79
C PRO A 64 6.33 -15.87 -11.80
N ARG A 65 7.63 -15.62 -12.03
CA ARG A 65 8.13 -14.65 -13.00
C ARG A 65 8.86 -15.32 -14.14
N LYS A 66 8.66 -14.80 -15.34
CA LYS A 66 9.53 -15.03 -16.47
C LYS A 66 10.70 -14.05 -16.42
N PHE A 67 11.87 -14.46 -16.84
CA PHE A 67 13.06 -13.62 -16.84
C PHE A 67 13.61 -13.42 -18.26
N PRO A 68 14.20 -12.26 -18.56
CA PRO A 68 14.22 -11.06 -17.72
C PRO A 68 12.81 -10.51 -17.47
N HIS A 69 12.55 -9.94 -16.28
CA HIS A 69 11.28 -9.28 -15.97
C HIS A 69 11.41 -7.80 -16.30
N ILE A 70 10.75 -7.37 -17.36
CA ILE A 70 10.80 -6.02 -17.93
C ILE A 70 9.38 -5.51 -18.22
N PRO A 71 9.04 -4.29 -17.83
CA PRO A 71 9.69 -3.50 -16.79
C PRO A 71 9.62 -4.16 -15.42
N ALA A 72 10.53 -3.80 -14.53
CA ALA A 72 10.54 -4.32 -13.15
C ALA A 72 9.22 -3.99 -12.43
N THR A 73 8.92 -4.76 -11.38
CA THR A 73 7.67 -4.62 -10.63
C THR A 73 7.56 -3.22 -10.04
N GLY A 74 6.42 -2.60 -10.25
CA GLY A 74 5.92 -1.37 -9.69
C GLY A 74 4.46 -1.31 -10.11
N THR A 75 3.53 -1.16 -9.16
CA THR A 75 2.11 -1.37 -9.47
C THR A 75 1.25 -0.15 -9.29
N ASP A 76 1.76 0.86 -8.61
CA ASP A 76 1.01 2.05 -8.24
C ASP A 76 1.51 3.23 -9.05
N VAL A 77 0.71 3.72 -9.98
CA VAL A 77 1.15 4.73 -10.96
C VAL A 77 0.16 5.88 -11.07
N ALA A 78 0.69 7.05 -11.41
CA ALA A 78 -0.07 8.20 -11.88
C ALA A 78 0.58 8.75 -13.14
N GLY A 79 -0.23 9.24 -14.08
CA GLY A 79 0.29 9.74 -15.34
C GLY A 79 -0.79 10.32 -16.23
N GLU A 80 -0.41 10.56 -17.48
CA GLU A 80 -1.27 11.08 -18.54
C GLU A 80 -1.58 10.00 -19.56
N VAL A 81 -2.83 9.92 -19.98
CA VAL A 81 -3.29 9.03 -21.04
C VAL A 81 -2.71 9.47 -22.38
N LEU A 82 -1.93 8.61 -23.03
CA LEU A 82 -1.38 8.86 -24.37
C LEU A 82 -2.12 8.13 -25.48
N GLU A 83 -2.62 6.92 -25.18
CA GLU A 83 -3.33 6.10 -26.14
C GLU A 83 -4.35 5.22 -25.40
N VAL A 84 -5.48 4.99 -26.02
CA VAL A 84 -6.54 4.12 -25.49
C VAL A 84 -6.75 2.95 -26.45
N GLY A 85 -6.78 1.74 -25.87
CA GLY A 85 -7.08 0.53 -26.63
C GLY A 85 -8.57 0.39 -26.98
N PRO A 86 -8.91 -0.55 -27.86
CA PRO A 86 -10.31 -0.81 -28.20
C PRO A 86 -11.11 -1.17 -26.93
N GLY A 87 -12.34 -0.64 -26.83
CA GLY A 87 -13.24 -0.92 -25.71
C GLY A 87 -13.17 0.04 -24.54
N VAL A 88 -12.12 0.85 -24.42
CA VAL A 88 -12.02 1.93 -23.41
C VAL A 88 -13.11 2.97 -23.68
N LYS A 89 -13.85 3.33 -22.61
CA LYS A 89 -15.02 4.22 -22.70
C LYS A 89 -14.92 5.46 -21.81
N ASN A 90 -14.22 5.35 -20.68
CA ASN A 90 -14.25 6.35 -19.62
C ASN A 90 -13.05 7.31 -19.66
N PHE A 91 -12.07 7.06 -20.54
CA PHE A 91 -10.86 7.86 -20.64
C PHE A 91 -10.52 8.21 -22.09
N LYS A 92 -9.87 9.36 -22.27
CA LYS A 92 -9.35 9.85 -23.55
C LYS A 92 -7.93 10.36 -23.39
N VAL A 93 -7.24 10.56 -24.52
CA VAL A 93 -5.90 11.15 -24.59
C VAL A 93 -5.89 12.50 -23.88
N GLY A 94 -4.87 12.73 -23.04
CA GLY A 94 -4.68 13.92 -22.23
C GLY A 94 -5.28 13.85 -20.82
N ASP A 95 -6.12 12.86 -20.52
CA ASP A 95 -6.66 12.70 -19.17
C ASP A 95 -5.53 12.36 -18.18
N LYS A 96 -5.56 13.00 -16.99
CA LYS A 96 -4.67 12.65 -15.87
C LYS A 96 -5.34 11.59 -15.02
N VAL A 97 -4.59 10.54 -14.69
CA VAL A 97 -5.15 9.37 -14.02
C VAL A 97 -4.25 8.83 -12.91
N VAL A 98 -4.87 8.07 -12.00
CA VAL A 98 -4.23 7.17 -11.04
C VAL A 98 -4.65 5.75 -11.39
N ALA A 99 -3.71 4.82 -11.42
CA ALA A 99 -4.01 3.45 -11.77
C ALA A 99 -3.23 2.43 -10.94
N LYS A 100 -3.82 1.24 -10.83
CA LYS A 100 -3.16 0.08 -10.24
C LYS A 100 -2.83 -0.96 -11.31
N ILE A 101 -1.54 -1.22 -11.52
CA ILE A 101 -1.09 -2.32 -12.36
C ILE A 101 -1.22 -3.64 -11.57
N SER A 102 -1.61 -4.71 -12.24
CA SER A 102 -1.68 -6.03 -11.61
C SER A 102 -0.29 -6.52 -11.16
N HIS A 103 -0.21 -7.06 -9.95
CA HIS A 103 1.02 -7.70 -9.46
C HIS A 103 1.47 -8.90 -10.32
N PHE A 104 0.57 -9.51 -11.10
CA PHE A 104 0.92 -10.59 -12.03
C PHE A 104 1.72 -10.08 -13.23
N VAL A 105 1.48 -8.85 -13.65
CA VAL A 105 2.15 -8.22 -14.80
C VAL A 105 3.33 -7.37 -14.32
N GLY A 106 3.10 -6.46 -13.37
CA GLY A 106 4.06 -5.42 -12.98
C GLY A 106 4.23 -4.39 -14.08
N GLY A 107 5.35 -3.68 -14.09
CA GLY A 107 5.71 -2.86 -15.24
C GLY A 107 5.71 -1.35 -15.02
N GLY A 108 5.59 -0.88 -13.79
CA GLY A 108 5.58 0.56 -13.49
C GLY A 108 6.97 1.21 -13.40
N LEU A 109 8.05 0.45 -13.28
CA LEU A 109 9.41 1.02 -13.27
C LEU A 109 9.90 1.31 -14.70
N ALA A 110 9.23 2.25 -15.36
CA ALA A 110 9.48 2.68 -16.74
C ALA A 110 8.89 4.08 -16.98
N GLU A 111 9.20 4.69 -18.12
CA GLU A 111 8.62 5.97 -18.55
C GLU A 111 7.16 5.84 -18.98
N PHE A 112 6.77 4.67 -19.48
CA PHE A 112 5.40 4.39 -19.95
C PHE A 112 4.92 3.06 -19.41
N ALA A 113 3.62 2.95 -19.15
CA ALA A 113 3.01 1.69 -18.70
C ALA A 113 1.61 1.52 -19.30
N VAL A 114 1.22 0.26 -19.49
CA VAL A 114 -0.15 -0.10 -19.85
C VAL A 114 -0.92 -0.48 -18.59
N VAL A 115 -2.10 0.10 -18.43
CA VAL A 115 -3.01 -0.14 -17.30
C VAL A 115 -4.37 -0.60 -17.80
N LYS A 116 -5.12 -1.30 -16.96
CA LYS A 116 -6.51 -1.68 -17.24
C LYS A 116 -7.46 -0.54 -16.90
N GLU A 117 -8.45 -0.25 -17.77
CA GLU A 117 -9.47 0.76 -17.51
C GLU A 117 -10.17 0.56 -16.16
N ASN A 118 -10.55 -0.67 -15.84
CA ASN A 118 -11.26 -1.01 -14.60
C ASN A 118 -10.42 -0.94 -13.30
N LEU A 119 -9.15 -0.57 -13.40
CA LEU A 119 -8.24 -0.30 -12.27
C LEU A 119 -7.66 1.12 -12.33
N THR A 120 -8.33 2.01 -13.07
CA THR A 120 -7.90 3.39 -13.33
C THR A 120 -8.99 4.35 -12.91
N VAL A 121 -8.61 5.46 -12.29
CA VAL A 121 -9.50 6.57 -11.89
C VAL A 121 -8.94 7.90 -12.36
N ALA A 122 -9.81 8.88 -12.57
CA ALA A 122 -9.39 10.25 -12.88
C ALA A 122 -8.59 10.86 -11.71
N ARG A 123 -7.54 11.59 -12.04
CA ARG A 123 -6.75 12.37 -11.09
C ARG A 123 -7.06 13.86 -11.25
N PRO A 124 -7.79 14.46 -10.31
CA PRO A 124 -8.11 15.87 -10.36
C PRO A 124 -6.84 16.73 -10.13
N PRO A 125 -6.82 17.99 -10.60
CA PRO A 125 -5.64 18.85 -10.54
C PRO A 125 -5.17 19.16 -9.10
N GLU A 126 -6.04 19.04 -8.11
CA GLU A 126 -5.73 19.24 -6.69
C GLU A 126 -4.91 18.07 -6.11
N VAL A 127 -4.83 16.94 -6.81
CA VAL A 127 -4.06 15.75 -6.42
C VAL A 127 -2.81 15.64 -7.26
N SER A 128 -1.66 15.80 -6.66
CA SER A 128 -0.37 15.64 -7.36
C SER A 128 -0.17 14.20 -7.86
N ALA A 129 0.73 14.00 -8.83
CA ALA A 129 1.06 12.67 -9.32
C ALA A 129 1.61 11.76 -8.21
N ALA A 130 2.47 12.30 -7.34
CA ALA A 130 3.05 11.59 -6.20
C ALA A 130 1.99 11.14 -5.19
N GLU A 131 1.04 12.01 -4.84
CA GLU A 131 -0.08 11.65 -3.96
C GLU A 131 -0.96 10.60 -4.61
N GLY A 132 -1.32 10.79 -5.89
CA GLY A 132 -2.13 9.83 -6.64
C GLY A 132 -1.49 8.45 -6.69
N ALA A 133 -0.23 8.35 -7.08
CA ALA A 133 0.51 7.10 -7.12
C ALA A 133 0.67 6.44 -5.74
N SER A 134 0.49 7.17 -4.66
CA SER A 134 0.58 6.65 -3.29
C SER A 134 -0.65 5.85 -2.85
N LEU A 135 -1.79 5.98 -3.54
CA LEU A 135 -3.09 5.48 -3.08
C LEU A 135 -3.37 4.01 -3.42
N PRO A 136 -3.00 3.46 -4.60
CA PRO A 136 -3.56 2.18 -5.03
C PRO A 136 -3.29 1.03 -4.05
N VAL A 137 -2.05 0.69 -3.73
CA VAL A 137 -1.78 -0.40 -2.77
C VAL A 137 -2.02 0.06 -1.34
N ALA A 138 -1.37 1.15 -0.91
CA ALA A 138 -1.40 1.54 0.49
C ALA A 138 -2.77 2.05 0.95
N GLY A 139 -3.39 2.92 0.16
CA GLY A 139 -4.71 3.47 0.46
C GLY A 139 -5.81 2.40 0.42
N LEU A 140 -5.84 1.58 -0.63
CA LEU A 140 -6.83 0.50 -0.73
C LEU A 140 -6.65 -0.56 0.37
N THR A 141 -5.41 -0.86 0.79
CA THR A 141 -5.16 -1.77 1.90
C THR A 141 -5.70 -1.21 3.21
N ALA A 142 -5.41 0.07 3.52
CA ALA A 142 -5.92 0.74 4.70
C ALA A 142 -7.47 0.79 4.70
N HIS A 143 -8.05 1.20 3.58
CA HIS A 143 -9.50 1.25 3.39
C HIS A 143 -10.15 -0.12 3.59
N GLN A 144 -9.64 -1.14 2.89
CA GLN A 144 -10.21 -2.49 2.99
C GLN A 144 -10.07 -3.07 4.40
N ALA A 145 -8.92 -2.88 5.07
CA ALA A 145 -8.69 -3.37 6.42
C ALA A 145 -9.69 -2.78 7.43
N LEU A 146 -9.96 -1.49 7.32
CA LEU A 146 -10.90 -0.79 8.20
C LEU A 146 -12.35 -1.11 7.88
N THR A 147 -12.75 -1.08 6.60
CA THR A 147 -14.18 -1.16 6.25
C THR A 147 -14.74 -2.57 6.20
N GLN A 148 -13.93 -3.57 5.84
CA GLN A 148 -14.40 -4.95 5.68
C GLN A 148 -14.22 -5.76 6.96
N PRO A 149 -13.01 -6.25 7.34
CA PRO A 149 -12.88 -7.10 8.52
C PRO A 149 -13.06 -6.34 9.84
N ALA A 150 -12.61 -5.08 9.95
CA ALA A 150 -12.83 -4.26 11.15
C ALA A 150 -14.27 -3.73 11.23
N GLY A 151 -14.95 -3.54 10.10
CA GLY A 151 -16.36 -3.12 10.06
C GLY A 151 -16.58 -1.63 10.39
N ILE A 152 -15.56 -0.80 10.22
CA ILE A 152 -15.64 0.63 10.48
C ILE A 152 -16.35 1.34 9.32
N LYS A 153 -17.32 2.17 9.65
CA LYS A 153 -18.00 3.05 8.69
C LYS A 153 -17.30 4.39 8.64
N LEU A 154 -16.69 4.72 7.51
CA LEU A 154 -15.87 5.93 7.34
C LEU A 154 -16.69 7.24 7.29
N ASP A 155 -18.01 7.14 7.25
CA ASP A 155 -18.93 8.28 7.37
C ASP A 155 -19.21 8.69 8.82
N GLY A 156 -18.60 8.01 9.79
CA GLY A 156 -18.78 8.25 11.22
C GLY A 156 -20.11 7.73 11.80
N SER A 157 -20.98 7.09 11.01
CA SER A 157 -22.29 6.57 11.46
C SER A 157 -22.18 5.27 12.27
N GLY A 158 -20.97 4.67 12.36
CA GLY A 158 -20.72 3.44 13.10
C GLY A 158 -20.67 3.63 14.62
N LYS A 159 -20.69 2.52 15.35
CA LYS A 159 -20.40 2.52 16.79
C LYS A 159 -18.95 2.94 17.01
N GLN A 160 -18.69 3.70 18.06
CA GLN A 160 -17.34 4.01 18.48
C GLN A 160 -16.57 2.72 18.77
N ALA A 161 -15.36 2.60 18.22
CA ALA A 161 -14.50 1.45 18.37
C ALA A 161 -13.08 1.90 18.76
N ASN A 162 -12.36 1.03 19.49
CA ASN A 162 -10.97 1.24 19.85
C ASN A 162 -10.09 0.48 18.85
N ILE A 163 -9.29 1.22 18.09
CA ILE A 163 -8.46 0.67 17.00
C ILE A 163 -6.99 0.84 17.34
N LEU A 164 -6.23 -0.25 17.25
CA LEU A 164 -4.77 -0.17 17.25
C LEU A 164 -4.24 -0.20 15.81
N ILE A 165 -3.33 0.70 15.47
CA ILE A 165 -2.63 0.70 14.19
C ILE A 165 -1.12 0.57 14.46
N THR A 166 -0.52 -0.56 14.04
CA THR A 166 0.93 -0.75 14.18
C THR A 166 1.69 -0.16 12.99
N ALA A 167 2.95 0.24 13.19
CA ALA A 167 3.76 0.93 12.17
C ALA A 167 3.00 2.13 11.54
N ALA A 168 2.36 2.93 12.39
CA ALA A 168 1.47 3.99 12.00
C ALA A 168 2.13 5.12 11.18
N SER A 169 3.44 5.27 11.23
CA SER A 169 4.18 6.24 10.40
C SER A 169 4.53 5.72 8.99
N GLY A 170 4.26 4.45 8.70
CA GLY A 170 4.59 3.84 7.40
C GLY A 170 3.56 4.09 6.30
N GLY A 171 3.81 3.52 5.11
CA GLY A 171 3.00 3.78 3.91
C GLY A 171 1.50 3.46 4.04
N VAL A 172 1.13 2.34 4.68
CA VAL A 172 -0.28 2.02 4.97
C VAL A 172 -0.75 2.70 6.25
N GLY A 173 0.11 2.69 7.29
CA GLY A 173 -0.27 3.11 8.62
C GLY A 173 -0.72 4.58 8.70
N HIS A 174 -0.02 5.53 8.03
CA HIS A 174 -0.38 6.94 8.07
C HIS A 174 -1.74 7.24 7.40
N ILE A 175 -2.11 6.45 6.39
CA ILE A 175 -3.42 6.51 5.75
C ILE A 175 -4.48 5.90 6.68
N ALA A 176 -4.16 4.73 7.27
CA ALA A 176 -5.09 4.01 8.15
C ALA A 176 -5.48 4.84 9.38
N VAL A 177 -4.54 5.58 10.00
CA VAL A 177 -4.84 6.49 11.12
C VAL A 177 -5.91 7.51 10.72
N GLN A 178 -5.71 8.20 9.61
CA GLN A 178 -6.62 9.25 9.15
C GLN A 178 -7.99 8.68 8.77
N LEU A 179 -8.03 7.57 8.03
CA LEU A 179 -9.30 6.90 7.67
C LEU A 179 -10.05 6.41 8.92
N ALA A 180 -9.35 5.84 9.91
CA ALA A 180 -9.97 5.42 11.16
C ALA A 180 -10.62 6.60 11.88
N LYS A 181 -9.99 7.78 11.89
CA LYS A 181 -10.56 9.01 12.49
C LYS A 181 -11.82 9.49 11.77
N LEU A 182 -11.92 9.32 10.44
CA LEU A 182 -13.19 9.58 9.74
C LEU A 182 -14.32 8.68 10.26
N GLY A 183 -14.00 7.47 10.69
CA GLY A 183 -14.95 6.50 11.27
C GLY A 183 -15.32 6.76 12.74
N ASN A 184 -14.97 7.90 13.32
CA ASN A 184 -15.24 8.24 14.73
C ASN A 184 -14.69 7.20 15.72
N THR A 185 -13.46 6.70 15.49
CA THR A 185 -12.83 5.70 16.34
C THR A 185 -11.83 6.35 17.31
N HIS A 186 -11.55 5.66 18.44
CA HIS A 186 -10.40 5.96 19.28
C HIS A 186 -9.20 5.20 18.71
N VAL A 187 -8.18 5.93 18.28
CA VAL A 187 -6.99 5.38 17.61
C VAL A 187 -5.79 5.39 18.53
N THR A 188 -5.33 4.19 18.92
CA THR A 188 -3.99 3.99 19.48
C THR A 188 -3.05 3.61 18.33
N ALA A 189 -1.89 4.22 18.25
CA ALA A 189 -0.93 4.01 17.18
C ALA A 189 0.45 3.67 17.70
N THR A 190 1.18 2.74 17.05
CA THR A 190 2.59 2.51 17.38
C THR A 190 3.51 3.02 16.28
N CYS A 191 4.58 3.70 16.66
CA CYS A 191 5.65 4.14 15.77
C CYS A 191 6.98 4.19 16.53
N GLY A 192 8.07 4.58 15.89
CA GLY A 192 9.31 4.89 16.58
C GLY A 192 9.27 6.31 17.16
N ALA A 193 10.05 6.57 18.22
CA ALA A 193 10.07 7.85 18.96
C ALA A 193 10.10 9.09 18.06
N ARG A 194 10.91 9.07 17.00
CA ARG A 194 11.06 10.19 16.04
C ARG A 194 9.77 10.58 15.32
N ASN A 195 8.78 9.69 15.28
CA ASN A 195 7.54 9.87 14.52
C ASN A 195 6.31 10.07 15.43
N ILE A 196 6.47 10.22 16.74
CA ILE A 196 5.35 10.36 17.68
C ILE A 196 4.52 11.60 17.35
N GLU A 197 5.15 12.76 17.24
CA GLU A 197 4.43 14.01 16.94
C GLU A 197 3.80 13.98 15.54
N PHE A 198 4.48 13.39 14.58
CA PHE A 198 3.92 13.17 13.26
C PHE A 198 2.64 12.32 13.31
N VAL A 199 2.66 11.18 13.99
CA VAL A 199 1.50 10.29 14.08
C VAL A 199 0.35 10.92 14.88
N LYS A 200 0.65 11.71 15.93
CA LYS A 200 -0.36 12.54 16.62
C LYS A 200 -1.00 13.55 15.67
N SER A 201 -0.22 14.21 14.82
CA SER A 201 -0.74 15.19 13.86
C SER A 201 -1.68 14.58 12.80
N LEU A 202 -1.65 13.26 12.60
CA LEU A 202 -2.59 12.53 11.76
C LEU A 202 -3.94 12.25 12.46
N GLY A 203 -4.06 12.59 13.74
CA GLY A 203 -5.27 12.43 14.54
C GLY A 203 -5.29 11.20 15.45
N ALA A 204 -4.18 10.49 15.65
CA ALA A 204 -4.12 9.41 16.64
C ALA A 204 -4.35 9.96 18.05
N ASP A 205 -5.24 9.33 18.82
CA ASP A 205 -5.59 9.76 20.19
C ASP A 205 -4.48 9.36 21.17
N GLU A 206 -3.85 8.21 20.93
CA GLU A 206 -2.72 7.67 21.70
C GLU A 206 -1.61 7.25 20.76
N VAL A 207 -0.36 7.61 21.10
CA VAL A 207 0.82 7.18 20.32
C VAL A 207 1.85 6.58 21.26
N ILE A 208 2.33 5.38 20.94
CA ILE A 208 3.26 4.60 21.76
C ILE A 208 4.52 4.30 20.94
N ASP A 209 5.68 4.53 21.54
CA ASP A 209 6.94 4.04 20.95
C ASP A 209 7.03 2.52 21.12
N TYR A 210 7.06 1.78 20.02
CA TYR A 210 7.17 0.31 20.03
C TYR A 210 8.46 -0.22 20.69
N ARG A 211 9.42 0.64 21.00
CA ARG A 211 10.67 0.28 21.67
C ARG A 211 10.58 0.31 23.19
N THR A 212 9.56 0.95 23.75
CA THR A 212 9.32 0.90 25.19
C THR A 212 8.69 -0.43 25.60
N PRO A 213 8.82 -0.86 26.86
CA PRO A 213 8.17 -2.08 27.34
C PRO A 213 6.64 -2.09 27.10
N GLU A 214 5.97 -0.97 27.35
CA GLU A 214 4.53 -0.81 27.14
C GLU A 214 4.19 -0.87 25.65
N GLY A 215 4.99 -0.24 24.80
CA GLY A 215 4.81 -0.24 23.34
C GLY A 215 5.09 -1.62 22.74
N ALA A 216 6.09 -2.33 23.22
CA ALA A 216 6.35 -3.71 22.81
C ALA A 216 5.21 -4.65 23.24
N ALA A 217 4.58 -4.39 24.39
CA ALA A 217 3.42 -5.12 24.88
C ALA A 217 2.09 -4.66 24.23
N LEU A 218 2.11 -3.63 23.39
CA LEU A 218 0.94 -3.04 22.71
C LEU A 218 -0.16 -2.57 23.69
N LYS A 219 0.19 -2.16 24.90
CA LYS A 219 -0.76 -1.68 25.90
C LYS A 219 -1.22 -0.27 25.59
N SER A 220 -2.53 -0.05 25.54
CA SER A 220 -3.09 1.31 25.48
C SER A 220 -2.74 2.08 26.77
N PRO A 221 -2.24 3.31 26.68
CA PRO A 221 -1.99 4.17 27.84
C PRO A 221 -3.23 4.36 28.72
N SER A 222 -4.42 4.44 28.13
CA SER A 222 -5.70 4.55 28.85
C SER A 222 -6.28 3.18 29.28
N GLY A 223 -5.57 2.08 29.07
CA GLY A 223 -6.03 0.73 29.45
C GLY A 223 -7.14 0.16 28.57
N ARG A 224 -7.47 0.80 27.44
CA ARG A 224 -8.52 0.34 26.52
C ARG A 224 -8.14 -1.00 25.87
N LYS A 225 -9.14 -1.84 25.65
CA LYS A 225 -8.99 -3.04 24.82
C LYS A 225 -9.37 -2.72 23.38
N TYR A 226 -8.67 -3.33 22.43
CA TYR A 226 -8.86 -3.06 21.00
C TYR A 226 -9.96 -3.93 20.40
N ASP A 227 -10.89 -3.31 19.71
CA ASP A 227 -11.92 -3.99 18.92
C ASP A 227 -11.36 -4.48 17.59
N ALA A 228 -10.41 -3.72 17.02
CA ALA A 228 -9.65 -4.15 15.88
C ALA A 228 -8.20 -3.64 15.96
N VAL A 229 -7.29 -4.42 15.38
CA VAL A 229 -5.88 -4.06 15.17
C VAL A 229 -5.61 -4.09 13.68
N ILE A 230 -5.18 -2.98 13.11
CA ILE A 230 -4.64 -2.94 11.74
C ILE A 230 -3.14 -3.16 11.85
N HIS A 231 -2.73 -4.40 11.60
CA HIS A 231 -1.34 -4.82 11.79
C HIS A 231 -0.51 -4.56 10.54
N CYS A 232 0.17 -3.40 10.52
CA CYS A 232 1.03 -2.95 9.40
C CYS A 232 2.52 -3.25 9.61
N ALA A 233 2.90 -3.81 10.76
CA ALA A 233 4.27 -4.24 11.05
C ALA A 233 4.46 -5.72 10.71
N THR A 234 5.64 -6.25 10.98
CA THR A 234 5.97 -7.68 10.87
C THR A 234 6.55 -8.19 12.18
N GLY A 235 6.47 -9.49 12.42
CA GLY A 235 7.19 -10.14 13.52
C GLY A 235 6.55 -10.03 14.90
N ILE A 236 5.34 -9.48 15.05
CA ILE A 236 4.62 -9.43 16.32
C ILE A 236 3.76 -10.70 16.43
N PRO A 237 4.00 -11.56 17.44
CA PRO A 237 3.27 -12.81 17.61
C PRO A 237 1.85 -12.56 18.12
N TRP A 238 0.94 -13.51 17.88
CA TRP A 238 -0.44 -13.47 18.35
C TRP A 238 -0.55 -13.28 19.88
N SER A 239 0.34 -13.89 20.63
CA SER A 239 0.37 -13.80 22.10
C SER A 239 0.52 -12.37 22.62
N THR A 240 1.11 -11.46 21.83
CA THR A 240 1.21 -10.03 22.17
C THR A 240 -0.10 -9.29 21.95
N PHE A 241 -0.87 -9.67 20.93
CA PHE A 241 -2.15 -9.02 20.63
C PHE A 241 -3.27 -9.50 21.56
N GLU A 242 -3.38 -10.81 21.78
CA GLU A 242 -4.53 -11.45 22.43
C GLU A 242 -4.90 -10.85 23.80
N PRO A 243 -3.97 -10.52 24.70
CA PRO A 243 -4.29 -9.90 26.00
C PRO A 243 -4.88 -8.49 25.88
N ASN A 244 -4.58 -7.78 24.77
CA ASN A 244 -5.00 -6.40 24.54
C ASN A 244 -6.29 -6.26 23.73
N LEU A 245 -6.84 -7.37 23.23
CA LEU A 245 -8.09 -7.39 22.47
C LEU A 245 -9.31 -7.39 23.39
N SER A 246 -10.37 -6.71 22.94
CA SER A 246 -11.73 -6.87 23.49
C SER A 246 -12.24 -8.31 23.28
N GLU A 247 -13.39 -8.66 23.86
CA GLU A 247 -13.93 -10.04 23.82
C GLU A 247 -14.06 -10.61 22.40
N LYS A 248 -14.41 -9.75 21.43
CA LYS A 248 -14.57 -10.10 20.01
C LYS A 248 -13.53 -9.39 19.12
N GLY A 249 -12.41 -8.96 19.71
CA GLY A 249 -11.39 -8.20 19.01
C GLY A 249 -10.74 -8.99 17.88
N LYS A 250 -10.34 -8.27 16.84
CA LYS A 250 -9.76 -8.83 15.62
C LYS A 250 -8.41 -8.22 15.34
N VAL A 251 -7.44 -9.03 14.90
CA VAL A 251 -6.19 -8.56 14.30
C VAL A 251 -6.27 -8.76 12.80
N ILE A 252 -6.13 -7.70 12.04
CA ILE A 252 -6.11 -7.70 10.58
C ILE A 252 -4.65 -7.55 10.15
N ASP A 253 -4.06 -8.63 9.67
CA ASP A 253 -2.67 -8.67 9.24
C ASP A 253 -2.57 -8.38 7.74
N ILE A 254 -1.98 -7.24 7.39
CA ILE A 254 -1.82 -6.82 5.99
C ILE A 254 -0.58 -7.43 5.31
N THR A 255 0.25 -8.14 6.07
CA THR A 255 1.45 -8.82 5.55
C THR A 255 1.50 -10.28 5.99
N PRO A 256 0.43 -11.06 5.76
CA PRO A 256 0.31 -12.39 6.32
C PRO A 256 1.45 -13.30 5.90
N GLY A 257 2.01 -14.00 6.89
CA GLY A 257 3.01 -15.04 6.72
C GLY A 257 2.48 -16.42 7.15
N PRO A 258 3.31 -17.47 7.11
CA PRO A 258 2.90 -18.83 7.50
C PRO A 258 2.32 -18.91 8.91
N SER A 259 2.90 -18.20 9.90
CA SER A 259 2.40 -18.14 11.28
C SER A 259 1.02 -17.51 11.36
N THR A 260 0.75 -16.46 10.60
CA THR A 260 -0.57 -15.83 10.50
C THR A 260 -1.61 -16.81 9.98
N LEU A 261 -1.28 -17.54 8.90
CA LEU A 261 -2.18 -18.51 8.28
C LEU A 261 -2.50 -19.67 9.24
N LEU A 262 -1.48 -20.18 9.94
CA LEU A 262 -1.68 -21.22 10.95
C LEU A 262 -2.56 -20.74 12.09
N THR A 263 -2.28 -19.56 12.66
CA THR A 263 -3.09 -18.97 13.73
C THR A 263 -4.53 -18.73 13.28
N PHE A 264 -4.73 -18.21 12.08
CA PHE A 264 -6.05 -18.02 11.49
C PHE A 264 -6.82 -19.34 11.41
N ALA A 265 -6.21 -20.42 10.90
CA ALA A 265 -6.83 -21.74 10.82
C ALA A 265 -7.19 -22.28 12.19
N LEU A 266 -6.29 -22.20 13.18
CA LEU A 266 -6.54 -22.64 14.56
C LEU A 266 -7.70 -21.87 15.20
N LYS A 267 -7.74 -20.54 15.08
CA LYS A 267 -8.83 -19.71 15.62
C LYS A 267 -10.18 -20.01 14.98
N LYS A 268 -10.20 -20.37 13.70
CA LYS A 268 -11.40 -20.83 12.99
C LYS A 268 -11.90 -22.16 13.52
N VAL A 269 -11.03 -23.17 13.65
CA VAL A 269 -11.39 -24.51 14.12
C VAL A 269 -11.85 -24.50 15.60
N THR A 270 -11.24 -23.66 16.43
CA THR A 270 -11.59 -23.53 17.86
C THR A 270 -12.75 -22.58 18.12
N PHE A 271 -13.41 -22.05 17.10
CA PHE A 271 -14.49 -21.05 17.21
C PHE A 271 -14.16 -19.89 18.15
N SER A 272 -12.88 -19.47 18.15
CA SER A 272 -12.41 -18.38 19.02
C SER A 272 -13.16 -17.08 18.72
N LYS A 273 -13.61 -16.39 19.78
CA LYS A 273 -14.23 -15.07 19.65
C LYS A 273 -13.21 -14.03 19.16
N LYS A 274 -11.97 -14.11 19.62
CA LYS A 274 -10.86 -13.28 19.15
C LYS A 274 -10.25 -13.89 17.88
N GLN A 275 -10.02 -13.09 16.86
CA GLN A 275 -9.63 -13.58 15.54
C GLN A 275 -8.36 -12.91 15.02
N LEU A 276 -7.55 -13.66 14.28
CA LEU A 276 -6.49 -13.15 13.42
C LEU A 276 -6.90 -13.36 11.96
N ILE A 277 -6.98 -12.28 11.19
CA ILE A 277 -7.52 -12.28 9.82
C ILE A 277 -6.41 -11.86 8.84
N PRO A 278 -5.93 -12.78 7.99
CA PRO A 278 -5.02 -12.40 6.91
C PRO A 278 -5.76 -11.53 5.89
N LEU A 279 -5.21 -10.37 5.55
CA LEU A 279 -5.77 -9.49 4.55
C LEU A 279 -5.08 -9.71 3.20
N LEU A 280 -5.86 -10.04 2.20
CA LEU A 280 -5.46 -9.99 0.79
C LEU A 280 -6.16 -8.79 0.14
N LEU A 281 -5.40 -7.95 -0.52
CA LEU A 281 -5.95 -6.79 -1.21
C LEU A 281 -6.71 -7.20 -2.47
N PHE A 282 -8.00 -6.88 -2.50
CA PHE A 282 -8.86 -6.95 -3.68
C PHE A 282 -9.19 -5.52 -4.13
N PRO A 283 -8.47 -4.97 -5.12
CA PRO A 283 -8.65 -3.59 -5.55
C PRO A 283 -10.04 -3.40 -6.17
N LYS A 284 -10.72 -2.33 -5.76
CA LYS A 284 -11.98 -1.87 -6.35
C LYS A 284 -11.81 -0.42 -6.78
N VAL A 285 -12.23 -0.11 -7.99
CA VAL A 285 -12.09 1.22 -8.58
C VAL A 285 -12.84 2.28 -7.75
N ASP A 286 -14.06 1.97 -7.32
CA ASP A 286 -14.88 2.89 -6.51
C ASP A 286 -14.18 3.30 -5.20
N ASN A 287 -13.45 2.36 -4.58
CA ASN A 287 -12.69 2.65 -3.36
C ASN A 287 -11.47 3.54 -3.66
N LEU A 288 -10.82 3.36 -4.81
CA LEU A 288 -9.71 4.21 -5.23
C LEU A 288 -10.20 5.62 -5.55
N GLU A 289 -11.33 5.73 -6.24
CA GLU A 289 -11.99 7.01 -6.53
C GLU A 289 -12.37 7.74 -5.23
N TYR A 290 -12.93 7.03 -4.25
CA TYR A 290 -13.22 7.58 -2.92
C TYR A 290 -11.97 8.12 -2.24
N LEU A 291 -10.84 7.40 -2.29
CA LEU A 291 -9.58 7.85 -1.70
C LEU A 291 -9.03 9.09 -2.40
N VAL A 292 -9.05 9.12 -3.74
CA VAL A 292 -8.66 10.31 -4.52
C VAL A 292 -9.51 11.51 -4.14
N LYS A 293 -10.82 11.31 -3.97
CA LYS A 293 -11.75 12.36 -3.51
C LYS A 293 -11.38 12.88 -2.12
N LEU A 294 -11.03 12.00 -1.18
CA LEU A 294 -10.60 12.42 0.16
C LEU A 294 -9.33 13.28 0.12
N VAL A 295 -8.37 12.94 -0.74
CA VAL A 295 -7.16 13.78 -0.93
C VAL A 295 -7.53 15.12 -1.54
N LYS A 296 -8.33 15.12 -2.61
CA LYS A 296 -8.85 16.36 -3.22
C LYS A 296 -9.55 17.29 -2.21
N GLU A 297 -10.32 16.73 -1.29
CA GLU A 297 -11.06 17.49 -0.26
C GLU A 297 -10.18 17.87 0.95
N GLY A 298 -8.89 17.53 0.95
CA GLY A 298 -7.99 17.78 2.08
C GLY A 298 -8.28 16.95 3.34
N LYS A 299 -9.15 15.93 3.23
CA LYS A 299 -9.54 15.03 4.32
C LYS A 299 -8.56 13.87 4.53
N LEU A 300 -7.72 13.59 3.54
CA LEU A 300 -6.66 12.61 3.59
C LEU A 300 -5.36 13.23 3.09
N LYS A 301 -4.38 13.34 3.98
CA LYS A 301 -3.05 13.84 3.68
C LYS A 301 -2.12 12.67 3.37
N ILE A 302 -1.49 12.71 2.20
CA ILE A 302 -0.46 11.75 1.82
C ILE A 302 0.91 12.30 2.19
N VAL A 303 1.70 11.47 2.86
CA VAL A 303 3.07 11.82 3.26
C VAL A 303 4.06 11.09 2.38
N ILE A 304 4.94 11.86 1.77
CA ILE A 304 6.02 11.36 0.93
C ILE A 304 7.31 11.36 1.75
N ASP A 305 7.93 10.19 1.92
CA ASP A 305 9.22 10.01 2.59
C ASP A 305 10.38 10.51 1.72
N SER A 306 10.35 10.12 0.45
CA SER A 306 11.39 10.48 -0.51
C SER A 306 10.89 10.38 -1.96
N GLN A 307 11.50 11.20 -2.83
CA GLN A 307 11.28 11.20 -4.27
C GLN A 307 12.61 10.97 -4.97
N HIS A 308 12.62 10.11 -5.97
CA HIS A 308 13.81 9.71 -6.70
C HIS A 308 13.51 9.74 -8.20
N PRO A 309 14.43 10.20 -9.06
CA PRO A 309 14.26 10.04 -10.50
C PRO A 309 14.37 8.55 -10.88
N LEU A 310 13.76 8.15 -12.00
CA LEU A 310 13.83 6.78 -12.50
C LEU A 310 15.28 6.29 -12.69
N SER A 311 16.19 7.20 -13.03
CA SER A 311 17.63 6.93 -13.15
C SER A 311 18.31 6.54 -11.83
N LYS A 312 17.62 6.70 -10.69
CA LYS A 312 18.06 6.34 -9.33
C LYS A 312 17.03 5.49 -8.58
N ALA A 313 16.25 4.71 -9.31
CA ALA A 313 15.20 3.87 -8.72
C ALA A 313 15.76 2.84 -7.72
N GLU A 314 17.03 2.47 -7.83
CA GLU A 314 17.71 1.59 -6.87
C GLU A 314 17.78 2.21 -5.46
N GLU A 315 17.94 3.53 -5.36
CA GLU A 315 17.93 4.25 -4.07
C GLU A 315 16.53 4.16 -3.43
N ALA A 316 15.47 4.37 -4.23
CA ALA A 316 14.08 4.20 -3.78
C ALA A 316 13.80 2.77 -3.31
N TRP A 317 14.33 1.79 -4.05
CA TRP A 317 14.18 0.37 -3.73
C TRP A 317 14.89 0.01 -2.43
N ALA A 318 16.15 0.44 -2.26
CA ALA A 318 16.92 0.27 -1.03
C ALA A 318 16.23 0.95 0.17
N ARG A 319 15.68 2.15 -0.04
CA ARG A 319 14.90 2.86 0.97
C ARG A 319 13.70 2.05 1.44
N SER A 320 12.96 1.44 0.51
CA SER A 320 11.82 0.57 0.82
C SER A 320 12.25 -0.69 1.60
N ILE A 321 13.34 -1.33 1.20
CA ILE A 321 13.87 -2.52 1.88
C ILE A 321 14.32 -2.20 3.31
N SER A 322 14.84 -1.00 3.55
CA SER A 322 15.28 -0.58 4.88
C SER A 322 14.17 -0.65 5.95
N GLY A 323 12.89 -0.62 5.54
CA GLY A 323 11.74 -0.60 6.44
C GLY A 323 11.63 0.65 7.31
N ARG A 324 12.37 1.73 7.01
CA ARG A 324 12.46 2.95 7.82
C ARG A 324 11.78 4.17 7.19
N ALA A 325 11.07 3.99 6.10
CA ALA A 325 10.35 5.07 5.44
C ALA A 325 9.22 5.62 6.32
N THR A 326 9.05 6.94 6.31
CA THR A 326 7.94 7.65 6.93
C THR A 326 6.99 8.11 5.84
N GLY A 327 5.91 7.37 5.59
CA GLY A 327 5.03 7.60 4.44
C GLY A 327 5.41 6.78 3.21
N LYS A 328 5.32 7.37 2.03
CA LYS A 328 5.46 6.72 0.72
C LYS A 328 6.76 7.11 0.00
N ILE A 329 7.30 6.20 -0.76
CA ILE A 329 8.51 6.39 -1.58
C ILE A 329 8.07 6.48 -3.03
N ILE A 330 8.47 7.55 -3.71
CA ILE A 330 8.06 7.86 -5.08
C ILE A 330 9.26 7.77 -6.02
N VAL A 331 9.02 7.27 -7.23
CA VAL A 331 9.95 7.36 -8.36
C VAL A 331 9.27 8.15 -9.48
N GLU A 332 10.00 9.08 -10.06
CA GLU A 332 9.55 9.95 -11.15
C GLU A 332 10.34 9.59 -12.42
N PRO A 333 9.64 9.20 -13.50
CA PRO A 333 10.27 8.88 -14.78
C PRO A 333 10.92 10.05 -15.48
#